data_945f2dbbaf4e9a10e531b359c95943b5
#
_entry.id   945f2dbbaf4e9a10e531b359c95943b5
#
_cell.length_a   1.000
_cell.length_b   1.000
_cell.length_c   1.000
_cell.angle_alpha   90.00
_cell.angle_beta   90.00
_cell.angle_gamma   90.00
#
_symmetry.space_group_name_H-M   'P 1'
#
loop_
_entity.id
_entity.type
_entity.pdbx_description
1 polymer ?
#
loop_
_entity_poly.entity_id
_entity_poly.type
_entity_poly.pdbx_seq_one_letter_code
_entity_poly.pdbx_strand_id
1 'polypeptide(L)'
;MPTAGPSTLNSSLTATTLPSSDTTGSVALSTSTEKHVKENMDIIVVVGPSDIANPSEDPNSPDYVKIKLTKSEFASVFIGLALAIFLASLDQTIVATAIPAILNDFHSLDKISWIGTSYLLTSTAFAPLYGKFADIFGRKPTFLFAVAIFEIGSLICGAANSIELLIVGRAVSGVGGGGIISLVLIIISDIVSFRDRGKYQGIIGAVFGLSSVLGPLLGGTFTDTLSWRWCFYINIPIGGITFAVILFLLRFPSTTGSAWSKLSRVDLLGTILIVATVICLLIPLQYGGGQWAWSDWRIIVMFIVALIFLALFIIVEIKVSSEPVIPPAMFENASVYALLTVAFLIGASFFGLVYFLPSYFQLVNGSTATQAGLATIPLVGGLVVMSIITGQLVSRFGYYKPFLFIGSILLTIGAVLISTLSQHSTHAEQIGYLLLAGLGVGCMIQIRTIGIQASVSPHNIAVATSSSTFFQSLGGSIGVAIVGTIFNNVLQSQLGPELAKAVSSNPDGIKHMSEAQRNVVLDGFTAAFGTSYKATIPLAAIIFLVAFVVKQKPPTAKLDTSVALE
;
A
#
# COMPACT_ATOMS: atom_id res chain seq x y z
N MET A 1 -32.94 56.72 40.15
CA MET A 1 -33.09 58.14 39.79
C MET A 1 -31.79 58.58 39.09
N PRO A 2 -31.86 59.43 38.10
CA PRO A 2 -32.76 59.46 36.90
C PRO A 2 -31.91 59.37 35.61
N THR A 3 -32.50 58.82 34.54
CA THR A 3 -33.04 59.46 33.31
C THR A 3 -32.02 60.17 32.41
N ALA A 4 -31.87 59.77 31.21
CA ALA A 4 -32.33 60.48 30.03
C ALA A 4 -31.95 59.75 28.73
N GLY A 5 -32.90 59.53 27.90
CA GLY A 5 -32.78 59.06 26.53
C GLY A 5 -32.68 60.25 25.54
N PRO A 6 -33.12 60.15 24.31
CA PRO A 6 -32.31 59.96 23.12
C PRO A 6 -32.29 61.18 22.20
N SER A 7 -31.42 61.22 21.20
CA SER A 7 -31.56 62.19 20.10
C SER A 7 -31.26 61.58 18.75
N THR A 8 -32.31 61.54 17.97
CA THR A 8 -32.40 61.41 16.52
C THR A 8 -31.72 62.56 15.79
N LEU A 9 -31.09 62.30 14.69
CA LEU A 9 -30.98 63.26 13.57
C LEU A 9 -30.89 62.56 12.21
N ASN A 10 -31.92 62.84 11.46
CA ASN A 10 -32.12 62.66 10.02
C ASN A 10 -31.27 63.64 9.21
N SER A 11 -30.80 63.21 8.07
CA SER A 11 -30.73 64.00 6.82
C SER A 11 -30.19 63.10 5.71
N SER A 12 -30.98 62.73 4.81
CA SER A 12 -31.50 63.37 3.57
C SER A 12 -30.65 62.97 2.35
N LEU A 13 -31.39 62.26 1.50
CA LEU A 13 -31.14 61.92 0.10
C LEU A 13 -30.63 63.08 -0.75
N THR A 14 -29.73 62.76 -1.68
CA THR A 14 -29.75 63.42 -3.02
C THR A 14 -29.42 62.37 -4.08
N ALA A 15 -30.40 62.11 -4.91
CA ALA A 15 -30.26 61.40 -6.18
C ALA A 15 -29.69 62.35 -7.21
N THR A 16 -28.72 61.90 -7.99
CA THR A 16 -28.31 62.59 -9.24
C THR A 16 -28.44 61.61 -10.40
N THR A 17 -29.21 62.04 -11.34
CA THR A 17 -29.63 61.38 -12.57
C THR A 17 -28.53 61.29 -13.61
N LEU A 18 -28.56 60.22 -14.39
CA LEU A 18 -27.82 59.91 -15.60
C LEU A 18 -27.96 60.92 -16.74
N PRO A 19 -27.08 60.87 -17.75
CA PRO A 19 -27.56 60.83 -19.12
C PRO A 19 -27.12 59.60 -19.90
N SER A 20 -28.08 59.10 -20.64
CA SER A 20 -28.00 58.11 -21.70
C SER A 20 -27.18 58.59 -22.88
N SER A 21 -26.33 57.71 -23.46
CA SER A 21 -26.00 57.81 -24.89
C SER A 21 -25.72 56.41 -25.44
N ASP A 22 -26.59 56.00 -26.34
CA ASP A 22 -26.44 54.88 -27.26
C ASP A 22 -25.14 54.98 -28.08
N THR A 23 -24.41 53.91 -28.15
CA THR A 23 -23.63 53.55 -29.35
C THR A 23 -23.45 52.03 -29.40
N THR A 24 -24.21 51.44 -30.30
CA THR A 24 -24.07 50.10 -30.82
C THR A 24 -22.71 49.96 -31.54
N GLY A 25 -21.82 49.15 -30.99
CA GLY A 25 -20.62 48.70 -31.63
C GLY A 25 -20.45 47.19 -31.40
N SER A 26 -21.04 46.40 -32.30
CA SER A 26 -20.81 44.97 -32.36
C SER A 26 -19.38 44.69 -32.83
N VAL A 27 -18.49 44.36 -31.91
CA VAL A 27 -17.19 43.76 -32.25
C VAL A 27 -17.39 42.25 -32.27
N ALA A 28 -17.44 41.70 -33.49
CA ALA A 28 -17.38 40.27 -33.72
C ALA A 28 -15.99 39.77 -33.29
N LEU A 29 -15.90 39.20 -32.08
CA LEU A 29 -14.74 38.43 -31.65
C LEU A 29 -14.72 37.11 -32.42
N SER A 30 -13.64 36.89 -33.15
CA SER A 30 -13.44 35.76 -34.03
C SER A 30 -13.58 34.43 -33.27
N THR A 31 -14.34 33.52 -33.84
CA THR A 31 -14.58 32.14 -33.37
C THR A 31 -13.32 31.25 -33.25
N SER A 32 -12.15 31.76 -33.57
CA SER A 32 -10.86 31.07 -33.41
C SER A 32 -10.27 31.18 -32.00
N THR A 33 -10.61 32.23 -31.24
CA THR A 33 -10.08 32.44 -29.89
C THR A 33 -10.84 31.62 -28.83
N GLU A 34 -12.14 31.37 -29.06
CA GLU A 34 -12.94 30.53 -28.15
C GLU A 34 -12.60 29.03 -28.22
N LYS A 35 -12.07 28.52 -29.33
CA LYS A 35 -11.64 27.15 -29.45
C LYS A 35 -10.33 26.86 -28.72
N HIS A 36 -9.40 27.82 -28.64
CA HIS A 36 -8.15 27.66 -27.90
C HIS A 36 -8.28 27.82 -26.37
N VAL A 37 -9.31 28.56 -25.91
CA VAL A 37 -9.57 28.71 -24.45
C VAL A 37 -10.24 27.46 -23.83
N LYS A 38 -10.91 26.62 -24.63
CA LYS A 38 -11.54 25.37 -24.14
C LYS A 38 -10.60 24.19 -24.03
N GLU A 39 -9.38 24.24 -24.56
CA GLU A 39 -8.42 23.13 -24.53
C GLU A 39 -7.49 23.12 -23.31
N ASN A 40 -7.38 24.23 -22.58
CA ASN A 40 -6.57 24.33 -21.35
C ASN A 40 -7.45 24.52 -20.10
N MET A 41 -8.32 23.57 -19.81
CA MET A 41 -8.97 23.56 -18.50
C MET A 41 -7.96 23.10 -17.46
N ASP A 42 -7.39 24.04 -16.70
CA ASP A 42 -6.49 23.77 -15.60
C ASP A 42 -7.20 22.89 -14.55
N ILE A 43 -6.53 21.85 -14.11
CA ILE A 43 -7.01 21.05 -12.97
C ILE A 43 -6.68 21.87 -11.72
N ILE A 44 -7.71 22.40 -11.07
CA ILE A 44 -7.54 23.11 -9.80
C ILE A 44 -7.49 22.07 -8.68
N VAL A 45 -6.34 21.96 -8.04
CA VAL A 45 -6.13 21.12 -6.87
C VAL A 45 -6.17 22.02 -5.64
N VAL A 46 -7.06 21.71 -4.71
CA VAL A 46 -7.17 22.45 -3.45
C VAL A 46 -6.39 21.67 -2.39
N VAL A 47 -5.25 22.22 -1.96
CA VAL A 47 -4.44 21.63 -0.87
C VAL A 47 -4.78 22.38 0.41
N GLY A 48 -5.29 21.65 1.40
CA GLY A 48 -5.53 22.23 2.74
C GLY A 48 -4.21 22.52 3.46
N PRO A 49 -4.16 23.54 4.32
CA PRO A 49 -2.95 23.89 5.05
C PRO A 49 -2.62 22.78 6.07
N SER A 50 -1.47 22.14 5.91
CA SER A 50 -0.94 21.21 6.89
C SER A 50 -0.24 21.88 8.08
N ASP A 51 -0.06 23.22 8.04
CA ASP A 51 0.86 23.93 8.94
C ASP A 51 0.25 25.15 9.69
N ILE A 52 -1.08 25.35 9.67
CA ILE A 52 -1.69 26.51 10.35
C ILE A 52 -2.47 26.02 11.58
N ALA A 53 -2.09 26.56 12.72
CA ALA A 53 -2.58 26.22 14.05
C ALA A 53 -4.05 26.59 14.36
N ASN A 54 -4.88 26.79 13.37
CA ASN A 54 -6.35 26.84 13.43
C ASN A 54 -6.90 26.94 11.99
N PRO A 55 -7.14 25.83 11.31
CA PRO A 55 -7.78 25.90 10.00
C PRO A 55 -9.24 26.32 10.21
N SER A 56 -9.63 27.46 9.68
CA SER A 56 -11.05 27.71 9.39
C SER A 56 -11.51 26.62 8.45
N GLU A 57 -12.61 25.94 8.76
CA GLU A 57 -13.17 24.88 7.90
C GLU A 57 -13.73 25.40 6.56
N ASP A 58 -13.50 26.67 6.25
CA ASP A 58 -13.99 27.34 5.04
C ASP A 58 -13.03 27.07 3.86
N PRO A 59 -13.49 26.32 2.83
CA PRO A 59 -12.72 26.07 1.61
C PRO A 59 -12.33 27.35 0.84
N ASN A 60 -12.94 28.49 1.15
CA ASN A 60 -12.66 29.80 0.55
C ASN A 60 -11.70 30.64 1.39
N SER A 61 -11.18 30.12 2.49
CA SER A 61 -10.21 30.87 3.28
C SER A 61 -8.93 31.11 2.47
N PRO A 62 -8.27 32.27 2.63
CA PRO A 62 -7.00 32.58 1.96
C PRO A 62 -5.87 31.59 2.30
N ASP A 63 -6.06 30.75 3.30
CA ASP A 63 -5.12 29.73 3.74
C ASP A 63 -5.15 28.44 2.89
N TYR A 64 -6.14 28.28 1.99
CA TYR A 64 -6.19 27.19 1.05
C TYR A 64 -5.31 27.48 -0.18
N VAL A 65 -4.20 26.77 -0.29
CA VAL A 65 -3.32 26.87 -1.46
C VAL A 65 -3.90 26.05 -2.60
N LYS A 66 -4.32 26.73 -3.67
CA LYS A 66 -4.77 26.08 -4.92
C LYS A 66 -3.56 25.80 -5.81
N ILE A 67 -3.22 24.54 -6.02
CA ILE A 67 -2.20 24.15 -7.01
C ILE A 67 -2.90 24.00 -8.36
N LYS A 68 -2.49 24.81 -9.34
CA LYS A 68 -2.95 24.65 -10.72
C LYS A 68 -1.93 23.81 -11.48
N LEU A 69 -2.33 22.63 -11.91
CA LEU A 69 -1.57 21.77 -12.82
C LEU A 69 -2.25 21.76 -14.18
N THR A 70 -1.48 21.93 -15.23
CA THR A 70 -1.97 21.64 -16.58
C THR A 70 -2.23 20.14 -16.74
N LYS A 71 -3.06 19.75 -17.69
CA LYS A 71 -3.35 18.33 -17.96
C LYS A 71 -2.07 17.52 -18.24
N SER A 72 -1.10 18.11 -18.93
CA SER A 72 0.17 17.45 -19.22
C SER A 72 1.05 17.32 -17.98
N GLU A 73 1.14 18.33 -17.13
CA GLU A 73 1.87 18.25 -15.86
C GLU A 73 1.25 17.21 -14.94
N PHE A 74 -0.08 17.19 -14.82
CA PHE A 74 -0.78 16.18 -14.05
C PHE A 74 -0.51 14.77 -14.57
N ALA A 75 -0.62 14.54 -15.89
CA ALA A 75 -0.34 13.25 -16.49
C ALA A 75 1.10 12.80 -16.25
N SER A 76 2.08 13.70 -16.39
CA SER A 76 3.49 13.39 -16.16
C SER A 76 3.78 13.06 -14.69
N VAL A 77 3.22 13.82 -13.75
CA VAL A 77 3.33 13.55 -12.31
C VAL A 77 2.69 12.19 -11.98
N PHE A 78 1.49 11.93 -12.52
CA PHE A 78 0.79 10.65 -12.28
C PHE A 78 1.57 9.46 -12.85
N ILE A 79 2.18 9.59 -14.02
CA ILE A 79 3.06 8.56 -14.60
C ILE A 79 4.29 8.36 -13.70
N GLY A 80 4.90 9.43 -13.20
CA GLY A 80 6.01 9.32 -12.24
C GLY A 80 5.62 8.57 -10.96
N LEU A 81 4.45 8.86 -10.40
CA LEU A 81 3.92 8.13 -9.24
C LEU A 81 3.62 6.66 -9.56
N ALA A 82 3.08 6.39 -10.75
CA ALA A 82 2.81 5.03 -11.22
C ALA A 82 4.11 4.24 -11.41
N LEU A 83 5.16 4.85 -11.98
CA LEU A 83 6.49 4.24 -12.10
C LEU A 83 7.12 3.96 -10.74
N ALA A 84 6.94 4.83 -9.75
CA ALA A 84 7.43 4.59 -8.40
C ALA A 84 6.77 3.36 -7.75
N ILE A 85 5.44 3.23 -7.87
CA ILE A 85 4.72 2.04 -7.38
C ILE A 85 5.16 0.80 -8.16
N PHE A 86 5.32 0.93 -9.48
CA PHE A 86 5.81 -0.16 -10.31
C PHE A 86 7.15 -0.68 -9.79
N LEU A 87 8.11 0.20 -9.54
CA LEU A 87 9.43 -0.15 -9.01
C LEU A 87 9.36 -0.82 -7.64
N ALA A 88 8.70 -0.19 -6.66
CA ALA A 88 8.61 -0.73 -5.32
C ALA A 88 7.90 -2.09 -5.27
N SER A 89 6.94 -2.33 -6.16
CA SER A 89 6.21 -3.59 -6.26
C SER A 89 6.99 -4.63 -7.06
N LEU A 90 7.68 -4.22 -8.12
CA LEU A 90 8.54 -5.09 -8.93
C LEU A 90 9.67 -5.65 -8.06
N ASP A 91 10.34 -4.79 -7.29
CA ASP A 91 11.46 -5.17 -6.41
C ASP A 91 11.07 -6.21 -5.35
N GLN A 92 9.81 -6.24 -4.92
CA GLN A 92 9.31 -7.28 -4.00
C GLN A 92 9.20 -8.66 -4.65
N THR A 93 8.92 -8.73 -5.95
CA THR A 93 8.59 -9.97 -6.64
C THR A 93 9.72 -10.50 -7.53
N ILE A 94 10.54 -9.62 -8.10
CA ILE A 94 11.63 -9.96 -9.03
C ILE A 94 12.71 -10.83 -8.37
N VAL A 95 12.95 -10.61 -7.07
CA VAL A 95 14.00 -11.29 -6.31
C VAL A 95 13.72 -12.79 -6.15
N ALA A 96 12.45 -13.19 -6.09
CA ALA A 96 12.07 -14.58 -5.85
C ALA A 96 12.69 -15.56 -6.88
N THR A 97 12.78 -15.16 -8.14
CA THR A 97 13.37 -15.95 -9.23
C THR A 97 14.90 -15.88 -9.27
N ALA A 98 15.49 -14.88 -8.66
CA ALA A 98 16.94 -14.71 -8.57
C ALA A 98 17.58 -15.52 -7.41
N ILE A 99 16.78 -15.98 -6.45
CA ILE A 99 17.24 -16.69 -5.26
C ILE A 99 18.20 -17.86 -5.57
N PRO A 100 17.90 -18.78 -6.50
CA PRO A 100 18.80 -19.91 -6.79
C PRO A 100 20.17 -19.46 -7.28
N ALA A 101 20.23 -18.43 -8.14
CA ALA A 101 21.51 -17.90 -8.65
C ALA A 101 22.31 -17.17 -7.56
N ILE A 102 21.64 -16.42 -6.68
CA ILE A 102 22.26 -15.78 -5.51
C ILE A 102 22.87 -16.84 -4.58
N LEU A 103 22.16 -17.96 -4.40
CA LEU A 103 22.66 -19.08 -3.61
C LEU A 103 23.93 -19.70 -4.18
N ASN A 104 23.95 -19.88 -5.50
CA ASN A 104 25.11 -20.44 -6.19
C ASN A 104 26.32 -19.52 -6.07
N ASP A 105 26.12 -18.18 -6.04
CA ASP A 105 27.21 -17.21 -5.90
C ASP A 105 27.75 -17.14 -4.45
N PHE A 106 26.88 -17.17 -3.45
CA PHE A 106 27.28 -16.91 -2.05
C PHE A 106 27.32 -18.15 -1.16
N HIS A 107 26.81 -19.30 -1.60
CA HIS A 107 26.81 -20.60 -0.86
C HIS A 107 26.25 -20.53 0.58
N SER A 108 25.29 -19.64 0.83
CA SER A 108 24.76 -19.31 2.17
C SER A 108 23.27 -19.62 2.28
N LEU A 109 22.91 -20.91 2.40
CA LEU A 109 21.52 -21.38 2.51
C LEU A 109 20.79 -20.87 3.78
N ASP A 110 21.54 -20.71 4.86
CA ASP A 110 21.03 -20.29 6.17
C ASP A 110 20.50 -18.84 6.20
N LYS A 111 20.99 -17.99 5.30
CA LYS A 111 20.65 -16.55 5.27
C LYS A 111 19.69 -16.15 4.15
N ILE A 112 19.26 -17.10 3.33
CA ILE A 112 18.47 -16.83 2.12
C ILE A 112 17.12 -16.15 2.42
N SER A 113 16.46 -16.56 3.49
CA SER A 113 15.17 -15.98 3.90
C SER A 113 15.28 -14.48 4.23
N TRP A 114 16.48 -14.03 4.65
CA TRP A 114 16.73 -12.62 4.94
C TRP A 114 16.70 -11.71 3.71
N ILE A 115 16.92 -12.24 2.51
CA ILE A 115 16.89 -11.44 1.28
C ILE A 115 15.49 -10.83 1.06
N GLY A 116 14.44 -11.59 1.29
CA GLY A 116 13.06 -11.08 1.23
C GLY A 116 12.61 -10.39 2.52
N THR A 117 12.91 -11.04 3.67
CA THR A 117 12.42 -10.59 4.99
C THR A 117 12.97 -9.23 5.40
N SER A 118 14.26 -8.93 5.14
CA SER A 118 14.85 -7.65 5.52
C SER A 118 14.16 -6.46 4.85
N TYR A 119 13.78 -6.60 3.59
CA TYR A 119 12.99 -5.59 2.87
C TYR A 119 11.60 -5.42 3.49
N LEU A 120 10.86 -6.52 3.67
CA LEU A 120 9.49 -6.47 4.22
C LEU A 120 9.48 -5.94 5.66
N LEU A 121 10.46 -6.33 6.47
CA LEU A 121 10.62 -5.87 7.84
C LEU A 121 10.77 -4.35 7.91
N THR A 122 11.73 -3.81 7.17
CA THR A 122 12.00 -2.37 7.18
C THR A 122 10.90 -1.57 6.49
N SER A 123 10.34 -2.06 5.37
CA SER A 123 9.23 -1.37 4.70
C SER A 123 8.00 -1.28 5.61
N THR A 124 7.69 -2.34 6.36
CA THR A 124 6.60 -2.33 7.33
C THR A 124 6.90 -1.41 8.51
N ALA A 125 8.08 -1.51 9.10
CA ALA A 125 8.45 -0.74 10.29
C ALA A 125 8.45 0.78 10.03
N PHE A 126 8.88 1.21 8.85
CA PHE A 126 9.00 2.63 8.50
C PHE A 126 7.76 3.21 7.81
N ALA A 127 6.84 2.39 7.29
CA ALA A 127 5.65 2.87 6.58
C ALA A 127 4.82 3.93 7.34
N PRO A 128 4.51 3.80 8.63
CA PRO A 128 3.68 4.77 9.34
C PRO A 128 4.36 6.14 9.48
N LEU A 129 5.70 6.19 9.51
CA LEU A 129 6.45 7.41 9.69
C LEU A 129 6.33 8.36 8.49
N TYR A 130 6.18 7.82 7.29
CA TYR A 130 6.14 8.62 6.06
C TYR A 130 4.92 9.54 5.99
N GLY A 131 3.79 9.18 6.61
CA GLY A 131 2.65 10.07 6.76
C GLY A 131 3.03 11.33 7.53
N LYS A 132 3.65 11.16 8.69
CA LYS A 132 4.08 12.27 9.54
C LYS A 132 5.23 13.07 8.91
N PHE A 133 6.19 12.39 8.30
CA PHE A 133 7.28 13.07 7.58
C PHE A 133 6.76 13.92 6.42
N ALA A 134 5.75 13.43 5.69
CA ALA A 134 5.11 14.20 4.64
C ALA A 134 4.42 15.46 5.18
N ASP A 135 3.86 15.43 6.38
CA ASP A 135 3.25 16.60 7.01
C ASP A 135 4.30 17.60 7.53
N ILE A 136 5.40 17.12 8.12
CA ILE A 136 6.44 17.96 8.70
C ILE A 136 7.37 18.56 7.64
N PHE A 137 7.89 17.72 6.73
CA PHE A 137 8.90 18.13 5.75
C PHE A 137 8.29 18.52 4.40
N GLY A 138 7.03 18.16 4.16
CA GLY A 138 6.33 18.35 2.89
C GLY A 138 6.37 17.10 2.01
N ARG A 139 5.38 16.96 1.13
CA ARG A 139 5.16 15.76 0.28
C ARG A 139 6.35 15.49 -0.65
N LYS A 140 6.78 16.53 -1.38
CA LYS A 140 7.85 16.41 -2.39
C LYS A 140 9.21 16.02 -1.80
N PRO A 141 9.76 16.71 -0.78
CA PRO A 141 11.05 16.33 -0.19
C PRO A 141 11.02 14.92 0.39
N THR A 142 9.94 14.55 1.07
CA THR A 142 9.79 13.23 1.69
C THR A 142 9.71 12.13 0.63
N PHE A 143 9.02 12.38 -0.49
CA PHE A 143 8.95 11.42 -1.59
C PHE A 143 10.30 11.24 -2.29
N LEU A 144 10.99 12.34 -2.59
CA LEU A 144 12.34 12.29 -3.17
C LEU A 144 13.34 11.56 -2.26
N PHE A 145 13.25 11.78 -0.95
CA PHE A 145 14.02 11.04 0.04
C PHE A 145 13.72 9.53 0.00
N ALA A 146 12.44 9.13 -0.04
CA ALA A 146 12.04 7.73 -0.12
C ALA A 146 12.57 7.05 -1.39
N VAL A 147 12.46 7.72 -2.56
CA VAL A 147 13.00 7.21 -3.83
C VAL A 147 14.53 7.11 -3.76
N ALA A 148 15.22 8.14 -3.26
CA ALA A 148 16.67 8.13 -3.16
C ALA A 148 17.19 6.98 -2.26
N ILE A 149 16.57 6.76 -1.09
CA ILE A 149 16.93 5.64 -0.20
C ILE A 149 16.66 4.29 -0.88
N PHE A 150 15.56 4.15 -1.60
CA PHE A 150 15.25 2.94 -2.36
C PHE A 150 16.31 2.65 -3.42
N GLU A 151 16.71 3.66 -4.19
CA GLU A 151 17.73 3.54 -5.23
C GLU A 151 19.13 3.23 -4.65
N ILE A 152 19.50 3.87 -3.54
CA ILE A 152 20.75 3.57 -2.83
C ILE A 152 20.77 2.11 -2.39
N GLY A 153 19.66 1.62 -1.81
CA GLY A 153 19.53 0.22 -1.42
C GLY A 153 19.62 -0.72 -2.63
N SER A 154 18.97 -0.40 -3.75
CA SER A 154 19.02 -1.16 -5.00
C SER A 154 20.44 -1.20 -5.56
N LEU A 155 21.18 -0.08 -5.51
CA LEU A 155 22.58 -0.02 -5.93
C LEU A 155 23.46 -0.90 -5.04
N ILE A 156 23.29 -0.86 -3.72
CA ILE A 156 24.02 -1.73 -2.77
C ILE A 156 23.73 -3.21 -3.09
N CYS A 157 22.46 -3.57 -3.36
CA CYS A 157 22.08 -4.94 -3.70
C CYS A 157 22.75 -5.41 -5.00
N GLY A 158 22.72 -4.60 -6.06
CA GLY A 158 23.33 -4.93 -7.34
C GLY A 158 24.87 -5.04 -7.27
N ALA A 159 25.51 -4.23 -6.43
CA ALA A 159 26.96 -4.24 -6.21
C ALA A 159 27.43 -5.23 -5.12
N ALA A 160 26.49 -5.98 -4.49
CA ALA A 160 26.83 -6.85 -3.37
C ALA A 160 27.81 -7.96 -3.77
N ASN A 161 28.86 -8.11 -2.96
CA ASN A 161 29.89 -9.15 -3.05
C ASN A 161 29.82 -10.15 -1.87
N SER A 162 28.87 -9.96 -0.96
CA SER A 162 28.55 -10.89 0.12
C SER A 162 27.04 -10.89 0.40
N ILE A 163 26.53 -11.96 0.99
CA ILE A 163 25.11 -12.07 1.33
C ILE A 163 24.70 -11.06 2.41
N GLU A 164 25.60 -10.73 3.34
CA GLU A 164 25.37 -9.72 4.37
C GLU A 164 25.15 -8.34 3.75
N LEU A 165 25.99 -7.96 2.77
CA LEU A 165 25.84 -6.68 2.08
C LEU A 165 24.54 -6.65 1.27
N LEU A 166 24.16 -7.77 0.66
CA LEU A 166 22.86 -7.90 -0.03
C LEU A 166 21.70 -7.69 0.95
N ILE A 167 21.74 -8.34 2.13
CA ILE A 167 20.70 -8.18 3.17
C ILE A 167 20.63 -6.74 3.66
N VAL A 168 21.77 -6.08 3.89
CA VAL A 168 21.79 -4.65 4.26
C VAL A 168 21.20 -3.79 3.15
N GLY A 169 21.57 -4.03 1.89
CA GLY A 169 20.98 -3.34 0.75
C GLY A 169 19.44 -3.52 0.68
N ARG A 170 18.97 -4.74 0.93
CA ARG A 170 17.53 -5.04 1.00
C ARG A 170 16.82 -4.29 2.13
N ALA A 171 17.46 -4.22 3.31
CA ALA A 171 16.92 -3.45 4.42
C ALA A 171 16.84 -1.94 4.10
N VAL A 172 17.85 -1.39 3.44
CA VAL A 172 17.86 0.02 3.00
C VAL A 172 16.79 0.25 1.93
N SER A 173 16.69 -0.61 0.90
CA SER A 173 15.62 -0.52 -0.11
C SER A 173 14.24 -0.59 0.52
N GLY A 174 14.05 -1.44 1.53
CA GLY A 174 12.77 -1.59 2.22
C GLY A 174 12.34 -0.31 2.93
N VAL A 175 13.27 0.43 3.56
CA VAL A 175 12.95 1.75 4.15
C VAL A 175 12.34 2.66 3.07
N GLY A 176 12.98 2.79 1.91
CA GLY A 176 12.49 3.61 0.81
C GLY A 176 11.17 3.08 0.22
N GLY A 177 11.08 1.77 0.00
CA GLY A 177 9.92 1.11 -0.62
C GLY A 177 8.61 1.30 0.16
N GLY A 178 8.64 1.16 1.50
CA GLY A 178 7.50 1.45 2.37
C GLY A 178 7.04 2.91 2.27
N GLY A 179 8.01 3.83 2.13
CA GLY A 179 7.74 5.24 1.90
C GLY A 179 7.08 5.51 0.54
N ILE A 180 7.60 4.94 -0.53
CA ILE A 180 7.06 5.12 -1.89
C ILE A 180 5.59 4.72 -1.93
N ILE A 181 5.24 3.52 -1.42
CA ILE A 181 3.85 3.01 -1.45
C ILE A 181 2.91 3.97 -0.69
N SER A 182 3.30 4.38 0.52
CA SER A 182 2.50 5.28 1.34
C SER A 182 2.34 6.66 0.70
N LEU A 183 3.46 7.25 0.24
CA LEU A 183 3.49 8.62 -0.28
C LEU A 183 2.78 8.77 -1.62
N VAL A 184 2.83 7.75 -2.50
CA VAL A 184 2.04 7.80 -3.74
C VAL A 184 0.55 7.92 -3.45
N LEU A 185 0.01 7.14 -2.50
CA LEU A 185 -1.39 7.22 -2.12
C LEU A 185 -1.74 8.57 -1.46
N ILE A 186 -0.82 9.13 -0.66
CA ILE A 186 -0.96 10.45 -0.04
C ILE A 186 -0.96 11.54 -1.11
N ILE A 187 0.03 11.57 -2.00
CA ILE A 187 0.15 12.58 -3.05
C ILE A 187 -1.06 12.54 -3.99
N ILE A 188 -1.54 11.36 -4.38
CA ILE A 188 -2.76 11.21 -5.17
C ILE A 188 -3.95 11.82 -4.42
N SER A 189 -4.05 11.62 -3.11
CA SER A 189 -5.15 12.22 -2.33
C SER A 189 -5.07 13.74 -2.28
N ASP A 190 -3.89 14.31 -2.44
CA ASP A 190 -3.68 15.77 -2.43
C ASP A 190 -3.89 16.40 -3.81
N ILE A 191 -3.53 15.69 -4.91
CA ILE A 191 -3.63 16.23 -6.28
C ILE A 191 -4.91 15.82 -7.02
N VAL A 192 -5.74 14.97 -6.45
CA VAL A 192 -6.98 14.47 -7.06
C VAL A 192 -8.18 14.77 -6.19
N SER A 193 -9.27 15.25 -6.80
CA SER A 193 -10.53 15.48 -6.09
C SER A 193 -10.99 14.19 -5.37
N PHE A 194 -11.64 14.33 -4.22
CA PHE A 194 -12.14 13.16 -3.46
C PHE A 194 -12.98 12.22 -4.34
N ARG A 195 -13.78 12.78 -5.25
CA ARG A 195 -14.62 12.02 -6.19
C ARG A 195 -13.79 11.16 -7.14
N ASP A 196 -12.66 11.67 -7.64
CA ASP A 196 -11.85 10.99 -8.64
C ASP A 196 -10.78 10.09 -8.05
N ARG A 197 -10.52 10.16 -6.73
CA ARG A 197 -9.53 9.32 -6.03
C ARG A 197 -9.70 7.84 -6.34
N GLY A 198 -10.94 7.34 -6.39
CA GLY A 198 -11.25 5.96 -6.71
C GLY A 198 -10.66 5.53 -8.04
N LYS A 199 -10.86 6.34 -9.09
CA LYS A 199 -10.35 6.07 -10.44
C LYS A 199 -8.82 5.98 -10.45
N TYR A 200 -8.13 6.97 -9.88
CA TYR A 200 -6.66 7.03 -9.94
C TYR A 200 -6.01 6.01 -9.01
N GLN A 201 -6.55 5.78 -7.81
CA GLN A 201 -6.07 4.72 -6.93
C GLN A 201 -6.32 3.33 -7.53
N GLY A 202 -7.42 3.13 -8.26
CA GLY A 202 -7.68 1.89 -9.00
C GLY A 202 -6.61 1.61 -10.07
N ILE A 203 -6.15 2.65 -10.80
CA ILE A 203 -5.05 2.53 -11.75
C ILE A 203 -3.73 2.15 -11.03
N ILE A 204 -3.44 2.76 -9.87
CA ILE A 204 -2.28 2.41 -9.06
C ILE A 204 -2.34 0.94 -8.59
N GLY A 205 -3.52 0.47 -8.20
CA GLY A 205 -3.72 -0.95 -7.88
C GLY A 205 -3.46 -1.88 -9.08
N ALA A 206 -3.82 -1.44 -10.28
CA ALA A 206 -3.52 -2.17 -11.52
C ALA A 206 -2.00 -2.21 -11.80
N VAL A 207 -1.28 -1.12 -11.57
CA VAL A 207 0.18 -1.06 -11.71
C VAL A 207 0.85 -2.02 -10.72
N PHE A 208 0.40 -2.05 -9.47
CA PHE A 208 0.87 -2.99 -8.46
C PHE A 208 0.67 -4.46 -8.92
N GLY A 209 -0.51 -4.78 -9.42
CA GLY A 209 -0.79 -6.12 -9.94
C GLY A 209 0.08 -6.48 -11.16
N LEU A 210 0.24 -5.56 -12.11
CA LEU A 210 1.10 -5.76 -13.29
C LEU A 210 2.55 -6.05 -12.88
N SER A 211 3.08 -5.32 -11.90
CA SER A 211 4.43 -5.52 -11.36
C SER A 211 4.61 -6.92 -10.78
N SER A 212 3.56 -7.46 -10.12
CA SER A 212 3.61 -8.80 -9.51
C SER A 212 3.74 -9.92 -10.54
N VAL A 213 3.24 -9.70 -11.77
CA VAL A 213 3.39 -10.64 -12.90
C VAL A 213 4.73 -10.44 -13.61
N LEU A 214 5.12 -9.19 -13.86
CA LEU A 214 6.36 -8.88 -14.58
C LEU A 214 7.60 -9.20 -13.75
N GLY A 215 7.52 -9.18 -12.41
CA GLY A 215 8.63 -9.49 -11.52
C GLY A 215 9.29 -10.84 -11.82
N PRO A 216 8.58 -11.96 -11.69
CA PRO A 216 9.11 -13.28 -11.99
C PRO A 216 9.61 -13.43 -13.43
N LEU A 217 8.92 -12.82 -14.40
CA LEU A 217 9.31 -12.89 -15.83
C LEU A 217 10.65 -12.18 -16.08
N LEU A 218 10.78 -10.93 -15.62
CA LEU A 218 12.00 -10.15 -15.79
C LEU A 218 13.13 -10.73 -14.95
N GLY A 219 12.84 -11.15 -13.71
CA GLY A 219 13.84 -11.71 -12.82
C GLY A 219 14.41 -13.03 -13.34
N GLY A 220 13.57 -13.92 -13.87
CA GLY A 220 14.00 -15.14 -14.54
C GLY A 220 14.87 -14.82 -15.77
N THR A 221 14.38 -13.95 -16.66
CA THR A 221 15.12 -13.57 -17.87
C THR A 221 16.49 -12.96 -17.53
N PHE A 222 16.57 -12.03 -16.59
CA PHE A 222 17.84 -11.42 -16.19
C PHE A 222 18.79 -12.44 -15.57
N THR A 223 18.28 -13.33 -14.75
CA THR A 223 19.09 -14.36 -14.09
C THR A 223 19.66 -15.36 -15.11
N ASP A 224 18.87 -15.74 -16.10
CA ASP A 224 19.26 -16.74 -17.10
C ASP A 224 20.19 -16.16 -18.19
N THR A 225 20.00 -14.88 -18.57
CA THR A 225 20.69 -14.29 -19.74
C THR A 225 21.82 -13.33 -19.39
N LEU A 226 21.76 -12.65 -18.23
CA LEU A 226 22.71 -11.63 -17.81
C LEU A 226 23.35 -11.97 -16.47
N SER A 227 22.71 -11.57 -15.38
CA SER A 227 23.09 -11.83 -13.99
C SER A 227 21.91 -11.45 -13.09
N TRP A 228 21.74 -12.13 -11.95
CA TRP A 228 20.78 -11.78 -10.93
C TRP A 228 20.92 -10.33 -10.42
N ARG A 229 22.09 -9.72 -10.54
CA ARG A 229 22.35 -8.32 -10.15
C ARG A 229 21.49 -7.33 -10.92
N TRP A 230 21.10 -7.65 -12.15
CA TRP A 230 20.22 -6.82 -12.97
C TRP A 230 18.80 -6.72 -12.42
N CYS A 231 18.37 -7.67 -11.57
CA CYS A 231 17.11 -7.56 -10.83
C CYS A 231 17.05 -6.31 -9.94
N PHE A 232 18.21 -5.81 -9.52
CA PHE A 232 18.34 -4.61 -8.71
C PHE A 232 18.75 -3.39 -9.55
N TYR A 233 19.65 -3.55 -10.51
CA TYR A 233 20.08 -2.44 -11.35
C TYR A 233 18.99 -1.87 -12.24
N ILE A 234 17.95 -2.63 -12.59
CA ILE A 234 16.81 -2.13 -13.38
C ILE A 234 16.06 -0.99 -12.66
N ASN A 235 16.12 -0.94 -11.33
CA ASN A 235 15.49 0.10 -10.54
C ASN A 235 16.15 1.47 -10.83
N ILE A 236 17.47 1.53 -11.01
CA ILE A 236 18.24 2.78 -11.13
C ILE A 236 17.75 3.67 -12.28
N PRO A 237 17.66 3.22 -13.54
CA PRO A 237 17.18 4.08 -14.62
C PRO A 237 15.72 4.50 -14.46
N ILE A 238 14.84 3.59 -14.00
CA ILE A 238 13.43 3.88 -13.86
C ILE A 238 13.18 4.82 -12.66
N GLY A 239 13.87 4.58 -11.54
CA GLY A 239 13.81 5.46 -10.37
C GLY A 239 14.43 6.82 -10.63
N GLY A 240 15.50 6.89 -11.43
CA GLY A 240 16.09 8.15 -11.89
C GLY A 240 15.08 9.00 -12.69
N ILE A 241 14.33 8.37 -13.60
CA ILE A 241 13.24 9.05 -14.34
C ILE A 241 12.16 9.52 -13.37
N THR A 242 11.71 8.65 -12.46
CA THR A 242 10.72 8.99 -11.43
C THR A 242 11.17 10.16 -10.58
N PHE A 243 12.42 10.12 -10.09
CA PHE A 243 13.01 11.18 -9.29
C PHE A 243 13.04 12.50 -10.04
N ALA A 244 13.49 12.49 -11.31
CA ALA A 244 13.53 13.69 -12.16
C ALA A 244 12.13 14.26 -12.41
N VAL A 245 11.16 13.43 -12.78
CA VAL A 245 9.77 13.86 -13.00
C VAL A 245 9.21 14.55 -11.75
N ILE A 246 9.37 13.95 -10.59
CA ILE A 246 8.87 14.52 -9.34
C ILE A 246 9.65 15.77 -8.95
N LEU A 247 10.97 15.80 -9.16
CA LEU A 247 11.80 16.95 -8.84
C LEU A 247 11.42 18.18 -9.65
N PHE A 248 11.14 18.03 -10.94
CA PHE A 248 10.91 19.17 -11.83
C PHE A 248 9.43 19.51 -12.00
N LEU A 249 8.53 18.52 -11.97
CA LEU A 249 7.12 18.74 -12.32
C LEU A 249 6.19 18.79 -11.10
N LEU A 250 6.51 18.10 -10.00
CA LEU A 250 5.65 18.14 -8.81
C LEU A 250 5.90 19.46 -8.05
N ARG A 251 4.89 20.32 -8.04
CA ARG A 251 4.93 21.61 -7.35
C ARG A 251 4.00 21.56 -6.15
N PHE A 252 4.58 21.44 -4.96
CA PHE A 252 3.89 21.65 -3.69
C PHE A 252 4.42 22.90 -3.00
N PRO A 253 3.59 23.62 -2.24
CA PRO A 253 4.07 24.71 -1.41
C PRO A 253 5.14 24.17 -0.44
N SER A 254 6.21 24.94 -0.28
CA SER A 254 7.24 24.61 0.69
C SER A 254 6.70 24.79 2.10
N THR A 255 6.88 23.80 2.95
CA THR A 255 6.57 23.94 4.37
C THR A 255 7.45 25.00 5.02
N THR A 256 6.86 25.89 5.80
CA THR A 256 7.55 26.97 6.51
C THR A 256 8.41 26.42 7.68
N GLY A 257 9.42 27.17 8.09
CA GLY A 257 10.29 26.82 9.21
C GLY A 257 11.68 26.30 8.83
N SER A 258 12.64 26.43 9.73
CA SER A 258 13.99 25.92 9.55
C SER A 258 14.03 24.39 9.65
N ALA A 259 15.07 23.75 9.06
CA ALA A 259 15.26 22.31 9.14
C ALA A 259 15.32 21.81 10.60
N TRP A 260 15.92 22.57 11.50
CA TRP A 260 16.00 22.24 12.92
C TRP A 260 14.63 22.29 13.61
N SER A 261 13.83 23.32 13.32
CA SER A 261 12.45 23.44 13.82
C SER A 261 11.55 22.29 13.33
N LYS A 262 11.76 21.79 12.12
CA LYS A 262 11.04 20.62 11.60
C LYS A 262 11.49 19.33 12.26
N LEU A 263 12.78 19.18 12.48
CA LEU A 263 13.34 17.99 13.13
C LEU A 263 12.87 17.87 14.59
N SER A 264 12.72 18.97 15.31
CA SER A 264 12.21 18.97 16.69
C SER A 264 10.73 18.58 16.80
N ARG A 265 9.96 18.62 15.69
CA ARG A 265 8.57 18.15 15.63
C ARG A 265 8.47 16.63 15.42
N VAL A 266 9.57 15.97 15.04
CA VAL A 266 9.59 14.52 14.86
C VAL A 266 9.55 13.82 16.21
N ASP A 267 8.57 12.97 16.43
CA ASP A 267 8.53 12.08 17.58
C ASP A 267 9.57 10.96 17.44
N LEU A 268 10.80 11.24 17.88
CA LEU A 268 11.89 10.27 17.83
C LEU A 268 11.63 9.08 18.74
N LEU A 269 11.05 9.32 19.92
CA LEU A 269 10.80 8.26 20.90
C LEU A 269 9.70 7.31 20.39
N GLY A 270 8.56 7.84 19.94
CA GLY A 270 7.51 7.05 19.31
C GLY A 270 8.01 6.31 18.07
N THR A 271 8.83 6.97 17.24
CA THR A 271 9.47 6.34 16.07
C THR A 271 10.31 5.13 16.44
N ILE A 272 11.22 5.26 17.43
CA ILE A 272 12.07 4.15 17.88
C ILE A 272 11.22 3.02 18.45
N LEU A 273 10.23 3.33 19.25
CA LEU A 273 9.37 2.34 19.91
C LEU A 273 8.52 1.56 18.90
N ILE A 274 7.91 2.22 17.89
CA ILE A 274 7.11 1.50 16.89
C ILE A 274 7.99 0.63 15.99
N VAL A 275 9.16 1.12 15.56
CA VAL A 275 10.12 0.36 14.75
C VAL A 275 10.62 -0.85 15.55
N ALA A 276 11.03 -0.66 16.81
CA ALA A 276 11.46 -1.76 17.68
C ALA A 276 10.34 -2.78 17.92
N THR A 277 9.09 -2.32 18.12
CA THR A 277 7.91 -3.19 18.24
C THR A 277 7.77 -4.08 17.02
N VAL A 278 7.79 -3.49 15.82
CA VAL A 278 7.60 -4.23 14.57
C VAL A 278 8.75 -5.21 14.34
N ILE A 279 9.99 -4.82 14.58
CA ILE A 279 11.16 -5.70 14.46
C ILE A 279 11.05 -6.88 15.43
N CYS A 280 10.79 -6.62 16.70
CA CYS A 280 10.66 -7.67 17.72
C CYS A 280 9.42 -8.56 17.52
N LEU A 281 8.40 -8.09 16.80
CA LEU A 281 7.23 -8.87 16.44
C LEU A 281 7.48 -9.74 15.19
N LEU A 282 8.06 -9.17 14.12
CA LEU A 282 8.17 -9.84 12.83
C LEU A 282 9.33 -10.86 12.77
N ILE A 283 10.44 -10.63 13.47
CA ILE A 283 11.56 -11.59 13.49
C ILE A 283 11.11 -12.96 14.04
N PRO A 284 10.50 -13.09 15.24
CA PRO A 284 10.06 -14.37 15.73
C PRO A 284 8.97 -15.02 14.87
N LEU A 285 8.12 -14.22 14.22
CA LEU A 285 7.14 -14.74 13.25
C LEU A 285 7.81 -15.36 12.02
N GLN A 286 8.93 -14.82 11.57
CA GLN A 286 9.67 -15.30 10.42
C GLN A 286 10.43 -16.61 10.71
N TYR A 287 10.97 -16.75 11.92
CA TYR A 287 11.77 -17.91 12.30
C TYR A 287 10.96 -19.01 12.98
N GLY A 288 9.81 -18.65 13.58
CA GLY A 288 8.98 -19.57 14.36
C GLY A 288 8.36 -20.67 13.52
N GLY A 289 8.40 -21.90 14.06
CA GLY A 289 7.86 -23.10 13.39
C GLY A 289 8.71 -23.61 12.22
N GLY A 290 9.78 -22.88 11.85
CA GLY A 290 10.75 -23.30 10.84
C GLY A 290 12.12 -23.55 11.46
N GLN A 291 12.93 -22.49 11.59
CA GLN A 291 14.29 -22.59 12.16
C GLN A 291 14.28 -22.68 13.70
N TRP A 292 13.34 -22.00 14.37
CA TRP A 292 13.17 -22.03 15.82
C TRP A 292 11.82 -22.66 16.19
N ALA A 293 11.81 -23.53 17.20
CA ALA A 293 10.56 -24.03 17.75
C ALA A 293 9.77 -22.88 18.39
N TRP A 294 8.44 -22.88 18.31
CA TRP A 294 7.60 -21.85 18.95
C TRP A 294 7.81 -21.76 20.47
N SER A 295 8.30 -22.84 21.11
CA SER A 295 8.69 -22.90 22.52
C SER A 295 10.10 -22.37 22.79
N ASP A 296 10.86 -21.95 21.78
CA ASP A 296 12.20 -21.40 21.96
C ASP A 296 12.12 -20.10 22.78
N TRP A 297 12.97 -19.99 23.79
CA TRP A 297 13.01 -18.83 24.67
C TRP A 297 13.24 -17.51 23.91
N ARG A 298 13.96 -17.54 22.77
CA ARG A 298 14.22 -16.37 21.92
C ARG A 298 12.90 -15.82 21.37
N ILE A 299 12.03 -16.69 20.87
CA ILE A 299 10.71 -16.32 20.33
C ILE A 299 9.85 -15.69 21.45
N ILE A 300 9.80 -16.36 22.60
CA ILE A 300 8.99 -15.91 23.75
C ILE A 300 9.48 -14.54 24.23
N VAL A 301 10.80 -14.39 24.42
CA VAL A 301 11.39 -13.11 24.86
C VAL A 301 11.13 -12.00 23.86
N MET A 302 11.29 -12.27 22.56
CA MET A 302 11.04 -11.24 21.53
C MET A 302 9.57 -10.81 21.50
N PHE A 303 8.62 -11.71 21.65
CA PHE A 303 7.21 -11.33 21.76
C PHE A 303 6.90 -10.52 23.02
N ILE A 304 7.48 -10.89 24.16
CA ILE A 304 7.33 -10.12 25.42
C ILE A 304 7.91 -8.70 25.23
N VAL A 305 9.10 -8.58 24.66
CA VAL A 305 9.75 -7.30 24.37
C VAL A 305 8.92 -6.47 23.38
N ALA A 306 8.36 -7.11 22.33
CA ALA A 306 7.46 -6.42 21.40
C ALA A 306 6.22 -5.86 22.11
N LEU A 307 5.61 -6.63 23.02
CA LEU A 307 4.47 -6.14 23.82
C LEU A 307 4.84 -5.00 24.75
N ILE A 308 6.02 -5.04 25.36
CA ILE A 308 6.53 -3.96 26.22
C ILE A 308 6.74 -2.70 25.38
N PHE A 309 7.42 -2.80 24.23
CA PHE A 309 7.63 -1.65 23.35
C PHE A 309 6.32 -1.10 22.78
N LEU A 310 5.34 -1.94 22.46
CA LEU A 310 4.01 -1.50 22.04
C LEU A 310 3.28 -0.74 23.15
N ALA A 311 3.33 -1.24 24.38
CA ALA A 311 2.74 -0.55 25.53
C ALA A 311 3.40 0.80 25.77
N LEU A 312 4.73 0.86 25.71
CA LEU A 312 5.48 2.12 25.84
C LEU A 312 5.16 3.07 24.69
N PHE A 313 5.07 2.57 23.46
CA PHE A 313 4.65 3.36 22.30
C PHE A 313 3.29 4.01 22.53
N ILE A 314 2.29 3.24 22.94
CA ILE A 314 0.94 3.76 23.22
C ILE A 314 0.97 4.83 24.34
N ILE A 315 1.76 4.62 25.39
CA ILE A 315 1.90 5.61 26.47
C ILE A 315 2.54 6.90 25.96
N VAL A 316 3.57 6.81 25.14
CA VAL A 316 4.25 7.95 24.54
C VAL A 316 3.32 8.72 23.61
N GLU A 317 2.59 8.05 22.72
CA GLU A 317 1.63 8.64 21.80
C GLU A 317 0.49 9.39 22.51
N ILE A 318 0.03 8.88 23.67
CA ILE A 318 -1.09 9.48 24.40
C ILE A 318 -0.64 10.61 25.35
N LYS A 319 0.56 10.46 25.97
CA LYS A 319 0.93 11.32 27.11
C LYS A 319 2.15 12.20 26.90
N VAL A 320 3.03 11.85 25.99
CA VAL A 320 4.35 12.49 25.85
C VAL A 320 4.48 13.25 24.54
N SER A 321 4.04 12.64 23.45
CA SER A 321 4.23 13.22 22.11
C SER A 321 3.27 14.39 21.89
N SER A 322 3.81 15.54 21.49
CA SER A 322 3.03 16.69 21.03
C SER A 322 2.52 16.49 19.58
N GLU A 323 3.28 15.76 18.78
CA GLU A 323 2.93 15.42 17.39
C GLU A 323 3.09 13.92 17.15
N PRO A 324 2.12 13.10 17.62
CA PRO A 324 2.21 11.64 17.60
C PRO A 324 2.33 11.09 16.18
N VAL A 325 3.05 9.95 16.04
CA VAL A 325 3.19 9.20 14.77
C VAL A 325 1.84 8.68 14.30
N ILE A 326 1.03 8.18 15.22
CA ILE A 326 -0.34 7.71 14.98
C ILE A 326 -1.27 8.40 15.98
N PRO A 327 -1.88 9.54 15.63
CA PRO A 327 -2.69 10.33 16.57
C PRO A 327 -3.83 9.51 17.18
N PRO A 328 -3.91 9.38 18.52
CA PRO A 328 -4.98 8.64 19.19
C PRO A 328 -6.38 9.16 18.85
N ALA A 329 -6.53 10.47 18.60
CA ALA A 329 -7.78 11.08 18.17
C ALA A 329 -8.38 10.48 16.89
N MET A 330 -7.57 9.85 16.02
CA MET A 330 -8.09 9.15 14.84
C MET A 330 -8.97 7.95 15.21
N PHE A 331 -8.70 7.33 16.35
CA PHE A 331 -9.43 6.13 16.81
C PHE A 331 -10.76 6.46 17.49
N GLU A 332 -11.10 7.72 17.72
CA GLU A 332 -12.43 8.13 18.16
C GLU A 332 -13.50 7.83 17.11
N ASN A 333 -13.13 7.79 15.84
CA ASN A 333 -14.02 7.42 14.76
C ASN A 333 -14.02 5.90 14.53
N ALA A 334 -15.13 5.26 14.88
CA ALA A 334 -15.33 3.82 14.71
C ALA A 334 -15.03 3.32 13.28
N SER A 335 -15.25 4.14 12.25
CA SER A 335 -14.93 3.78 10.87
C SER A 335 -13.45 3.69 10.61
N VAL A 336 -12.62 4.46 11.30
CA VAL A 336 -11.16 4.45 11.12
C VAL A 336 -10.57 3.15 11.63
N TYR A 337 -10.82 2.78 12.88
CA TYR A 337 -10.29 1.50 13.38
C TYR A 337 -10.87 0.30 12.66
N ALA A 338 -12.15 0.35 12.24
CA ALA A 338 -12.74 -0.71 11.42
C ALA A 338 -12.00 -0.87 10.08
N LEU A 339 -11.70 0.24 9.38
CA LEU A 339 -10.99 0.21 8.11
C LEU A 339 -9.50 -0.16 8.26
N LEU A 340 -8.85 0.20 9.37
CA LEU A 340 -7.50 -0.29 9.70
C LEU A 340 -7.51 -1.81 9.97
N THR A 341 -8.53 -2.31 10.67
CA THR A 341 -8.74 -3.76 10.85
C THR A 341 -8.99 -4.45 9.51
N VAL A 342 -9.81 -3.88 8.63
CA VAL A 342 -10.01 -4.38 7.26
C VAL A 342 -8.67 -4.40 6.50
N ALA A 343 -7.84 -3.35 6.61
CA ALA A 343 -6.52 -3.32 5.99
C ALA A 343 -5.65 -4.49 6.45
N PHE A 344 -5.59 -4.72 7.76
CA PHE A 344 -4.86 -5.84 8.36
C PHE A 344 -5.37 -7.20 7.86
N LEU A 345 -6.68 -7.42 7.88
CA LEU A 345 -7.30 -8.69 7.48
C LEU A 345 -7.15 -8.96 5.97
N ILE A 346 -7.27 -7.92 5.12
CA ILE A 346 -6.96 -8.05 3.69
C ILE A 346 -5.49 -8.45 3.50
N GLY A 347 -4.57 -7.78 4.20
CA GLY A 347 -3.16 -8.14 4.17
C GLY A 347 -2.94 -9.60 4.56
N ALA A 348 -3.46 -10.02 5.69
CA ALA A 348 -3.29 -11.38 6.22
C ALA A 348 -3.87 -12.45 5.27
N SER A 349 -5.07 -12.23 4.74
CA SER A 349 -5.71 -13.18 3.83
C SER A 349 -5.01 -13.24 2.47
N PHE A 350 -4.74 -12.08 1.87
CA PHE A 350 -4.16 -11.99 0.53
C PHE A 350 -2.72 -12.49 0.46
N PHE A 351 -1.84 -11.99 1.34
CA PHE A 351 -0.44 -12.42 1.32
C PHE A 351 -0.27 -13.86 1.81
N GLY A 352 -1.12 -14.31 2.75
CA GLY A 352 -1.17 -15.72 3.16
C GLY A 352 -1.51 -16.66 2.00
N LEU A 353 -2.38 -16.26 1.07
CA LEU A 353 -2.67 -17.02 -0.14
C LEU A 353 -1.54 -16.89 -1.17
N VAL A 354 -1.20 -15.67 -1.57
CA VAL A 354 -0.30 -15.38 -2.69
C VAL A 354 1.09 -15.95 -2.49
N TYR A 355 1.61 -15.91 -1.27
CA TYR A 355 2.98 -16.35 -0.98
C TYR A 355 3.18 -17.87 -1.18
N PHE A 356 2.15 -18.67 -0.85
CA PHE A 356 2.24 -20.13 -0.93
C PHE A 356 1.69 -20.72 -2.24
N LEU A 357 0.93 -19.96 -3.03
CA LEU A 357 0.38 -20.45 -4.31
C LEU A 357 1.43 -20.91 -5.32
N PRO A 358 2.53 -20.19 -5.56
CA PRO A 358 3.57 -20.69 -6.47
C PRO A 358 4.19 -22.01 -5.99
N SER A 359 4.38 -22.16 -4.68
CA SER A 359 4.89 -23.40 -4.08
C SER A 359 3.91 -24.56 -4.26
N TYR A 360 2.60 -24.30 -4.15
CA TYR A 360 1.59 -25.32 -4.44
C TYR A 360 1.71 -25.81 -5.90
N PHE A 361 1.79 -24.91 -6.87
CA PHE A 361 1.91 -25.31 -8.28
C PHE A 361 3.22 -26.06 -8.59
N GLN A 362 4.31 -25.68 -7.93
CA GLN A 362 5.59 -26.37 -8.11
C GLN A 362 5.60 -27.74 -7.46
N LEU A 363 5.15 -27.86 -6.22
CA LEU A 363 5.28 -29.08 -5.42
C LEU A 363 4.17 -30.11 -5.71
N VAL A 364 2.92 -29.65 -5.91
CA VAL A 364 1.77 -30.54 -6.16
C VAL A 364 1.58 -30.81 -7.65
N ASN A 365 1.65 -29.80 -8.50
CA ASN A 365 1.42 -29.95 -9.94
C ASN A 365 2.72 -30.21 -10.74
N GLY A 366 3.89 -30.16 -10.09
CA GLY A 366 5.18 -30.37 -10.75
C GLY A 366 5.56 -29.28 -11.76
N SER A 367 4.97 -28.08 -11.65
CA SER A 367 5.21 -26.96 -12.55
C SER A 367 6.61 -26.38 -12.36
N THR A 368 7.20 -25.85 -13.43
CA THR A 368 8.42 -25.01 -13.31
C THR A 368 8.10 -23.72 -12.57
N ALA A 369 9.13 -23.05 -12.02
CA ALA A 369 8.96 -21.76 -11.33
C ALA A 369 8.24 -20.72 -12.21
N THR A 370 8.57 -20.66 -13.50
CA THR A 370 7.92 -19.77 -14.46
C THR A 370 6.45 -20.14 -14.67
N GLN A 371 6.14 -21.43 -14.83
CA GLN A 371 4.75 -21.91 -15.00
C GLN A 371 3.92 -21.66 -13.73
N ALA A 372 4.51 -21.87 -12.56
CA ALA A 372 3.85 -21.58 -11.29
C ALA A 372 3.55 -20.08 -11.12
N GLY A 373 4.47 -19.21 -11.52
CA GLY A 373 4.23 -17.76 -11.56
C GLY A 373 3.09 -17.39 -12.52
N LEU A 374 3.08 -17.96 -13.73
CA LEU A 374 2.01 -17.77 -14.71
C LEU A 374 0.64 -18.31 -14.21
N ALA A 375 0.63 -19.39 -13.46
CA ALA A 375 -0.58 -19.96 -12.87
C ALA A 375 -1.23 -19.02 -11.84
N THR A 376 -0.51 -18.04 -11.28
CA THR A 376 -1.07 -17.03 -10.38
C THR A 376 -1.69 -15.83 -11.10
N ILE A 377 -1.52 -15.70 -12.42
CA ILE A 377 -2.07 -14.58 -13.22
C ILE A 377 -3.58 -14.39 -13.02
N PRO A 378 -4.44 -15.43 -12.94
CA PRO A 378 -5.87 -15.22 -12.74
C PRO A 378 -6.20 -14.46 -11.46
N LEU A 379 -5.48 -14.72 -10.36
CA LEU A 379 -5.66 -14.01 -9.11
C LEU A 379 -5.27 -12.53 -9.24
N VAL A 380 -4.11 -12.26 -9.81
CA VAL A 380 -3.62 -10.90 -10.03
C VAL A 380 -4.49 -10.17 -11.07
N GLY A 381 -4.88 -10.84 -12.13
CA GLY A 381 -5.79 -10.31 -13.16
C GLY A 381 -7.14 -9.90 -12.57
N GLY A 382 -7.73 -10.76 -11.73
CA GLY A 382 -8.95 -10.45 -10.99
C GLY A 382 -8.80 -9.22 -10.10
N LEU A 383 -7.70 -9.13 -9.35
CA LEU A 383 -7.39 -7.97 -8.52
C LEU A 383 -7.31 -6.68 -9.37
N VAL A 384 -6.56 -6.71 -10.46
CA VAL A 384 -6.37 -5.55 -11.35
C VAL A 384 -7.70 -5.10 -11.95
N VAL A 385 -8.42 -6.00 -12.58
CA VAL A 385 -9.68 -5.69 -13.24
C VAL A 385 -10.69 -5.11 -12.25
N MET A 386 -10.82 -5.75 -11.08
CA MET A 386 -11.81 -5.31 -10.11
C MET A 386 -11.39 -4.03 -9.38
N SER A 387 -10.10 -3.78 -9.16
CA SER A 387 -9.61 -2.49 -8.64
C SER A 387 -9.97 -1.33 -9.56
N ILE A 388 -9.84 -1.50 -10.87
CA ILE A 388 -10.22 -0.47 -11.85
C ILE A 388 -11.74 -0.27 -11.85
N ILE A 389 -12.51 -1.35 -11.90
CA ILE A 389 -13.98 -1.29 -11.94
C ILE A 389 -14.52 -0.61 -10.67
N THR A 390 -14.10 -1.06 -9.49
CA THR A 390 -14.56 -0.49 -8.23
C THR A 390 -14.11 0.96 -8.05
N GLY A 391 -12.89 1.28 -8.47
CA GLY A 391 -12.38 2.65 -8.47
C GLY A 391 -13.26 3.58 -9.32
N GLN A 392 -13.64 3.17 -10.52
CA GLN A 392 -14.52 3.93 -11.41
C GLN A 392 -15.95 4.04 -10.86
N LEU A 393 -16.49 2.93 -10.32
CA LEU A 393 -17.84 2.92 -9.74
C LEU A 393 -17.94 3.83 -8.52
N VAL A 394 -16.91 3.83 -7.65
CA VAL A 394 -16.86 4.75 -6.51
C VAL A 394 -16.74 6.20 -6.96
N SER A 395 -15.93 6.50 -7.95
CA SER A 395 -15.84 7.85 -8.53
C SER A 395 -17.18 8.31 -9.13
N ARG A 396 -17.93 7.40 -9.73
CA ARG A 396 -19.21 7.74 -10.37
C ARG A 396 -20.35 7.89 -9.38
N PHE A 397 -20.48 6.93 -8.44
CA PHE A 397 -21.64 6.82 -7.55
C PHE A 397 -21.37 7.34 -6.12
N GLY A 398 -20.11 7.43 -5.70
CA GLY A 398 -19.72 7.90 -4.37
C GLY A 398 -19.89 6.89 -3.24
N TYR A 399 -20.33 5.67 -3.53
CA TYR A 399 -20.55 4.64 -2.53
C TYR A 399 -19.36 3.68 -2.49
N TYR A 400 -18.65 3.62 -1.36
CA TYR A 400 -17.51 2.71 -1.17
C TYR A 400 -17.84 1.50 -0.28
N LYS A 401 -18.75 1.65 0.70
CA LYS A 401 -19.09 0.61 1.67
C LYS A 401 -19.61 -0.70 1.03
N PRO A 402 -20.48 -0.70 0.00
CA PRO A 402 -20.98 -1.94 -0.61
C PRO A 402 -19.86 -2.85 -1.14
N PHE A 403 -18.76 -2.26 -1.63
CA PHE A 403 -17.63 -3.03 -2.17
C PHE A 403 -16.84 -3.77 -1.09
N LEU A 404 -16.88 -3.33 0.17
CA LEU A 404 -16.31 -4.10 1.29
C LEU A 404 -17.07 -5.40 1.51
N PHE A 405 -18.41 -5.38 1.42
CA PHE A 405 -19.25 -6.58 1.56
C PHE A 405 -19.06 -7.52 0.36
N ILE A 406 -19.18 -7.00 -0.86
CA ILE A 406 -19.01 -7.81 -2.08
C ILE A 406 -17.62 -8.44 -2.09
N GLY A 407 -16.58 -7.66 -1.82
CA GLY A 407 -15.20 -8.12 -1.83
C GLY A 407 -14.92 -9.17 -0.77
N SER A 408 -15.43 -9.01 0.45
CA SER A 408 -15.26 -10.00 1.52
C SER A 408 -15.97 -11.32 1.22
N ILE A 409 -17.17 -11.30 0.63
CA ILE A 409 -17.88 -12.50 0.20
C ILE A 409 -17.09 -13.22 -0.90
N LEU A 410 -16.65 -12.50 -1.95
CA LEU A 410 -15.89 -13.07 -3.06
C LEU A 410 -14.55 -13.66 -2.57
N LEU A 411 -13.84 -12.96 -1.69
CA LEU A 411 -12.59 -13.43 -1.12
C LEU A 411 -12.81 -14.67 -0.24
N THR A 412 -13.86 -14.68 0.59
CA THR A 412 -14.17 -15.82 1.44
C THR A 412 -14.49 -17.06 0.61
N ILE A 413 -15.36 -16.93 -0.42
CA ILE A 413 -15.69 -18.03 -1.33
C ILE A 413 -14.42 -18.48 -2.07
N GLY A 414 -13.63 -17.55 -2.60
CA GLY A 414 -12.36 -17.83 -3.26
C GLY A 414 -11.39 -18.59 -2.37
N ALA A 415 -11.23 -18.18 -1.10
CA ALA A 415 -10.38 -18.86 -0.13
C ALA A 415 -10.87 -20.29 0.18
N VAL A 416 -12.20 -20.47 0.32
CA VAL A 416 -12.80 -21.83 0.48
C VAL A 416 -12.46 -22.69 -0.73
N LEU A 417 -12.69 -22.21 -1.94
CA LEU A 417 -12.41 -22.96 -3.17
C LEU A 417 -10.91 -23.24 -3.34
N ILE A 418 -10.03 -22.29 -3.08
CA ILE A 418 -8.57 -22.49 -3.10
C ILE A 418 -8.15 -23.58 -2.10
N SER A 419 -8.80 -23.64 -0.93
CA SER A 419 -8.49 -24.66 0.07
C SER A 419 -8.88 -26.09 -0.35
N THR A 420 -9.68 -26.27 -1.40
CA THR A 420 -10.06 -27.57 -1.97
C THR A 420 -9.18 -28.01 -3.15
N LEU A 421 -8.21 -27.17 -3.56
CA LEU A 421 -7.29 -27.52 -4.64
C LEU A 421 -6.48 -28.77 -4.31
N SER A 422 -6.37 -29.67 -5.27
CA SER A 422 -5.66 -30.96 -5.16
C SER A 422 -4.87 -31.23 -6.46
N GLN A 423 -4.08 -32.30 -6.45
CA GLN A 423 -3.36 -32.78 -7.63
C GLN A 423 -4.30 -33.16 -8.81
N HIS A 424 -5.58 -33.40 -8.56
CA HIS A 424 -6.58 -33.74 -9.56
C HIS A 424 -7.42 -32.53 -10.03
N SER A 425 -7.17 -31.34 -9.47
CA SER A 425 -7.90 -30.14 -9.86
C SER A 425 -7.63 -29.77 -11.30
N THR A 426 -8.70 -29.52 -12.04
CA THR A 426 -8.63 -29.11 -13.44
C THR A 426 -8.07 -27.69 -13.57
N HIS A 427 -7.51 -27.35 -14.73
CA HIS A 427 -7.05 -25.98 -15.00
C HIS A 427 -8.18 -24.95 -14.87
N ALA A 428 -9.42 -25.32 -15.23
CA ALA A 428 -10.57 -24.44 -15.10
C ALA A 428 -10.90 -24.11 -13.62
N GLU A 429 -10.81 -25.10 -12.73
CA GLU A 429 -10.97 -24.90 -11.29
C GLU A 429 -9.85 -24.01 -10.73
N GLN A 430 -8.61 -24.29 -11.07
CA GLN A 430 -7.46 -23.49 -10.65
C GLN A 430 -7.64 -22.02 -11.06
N ILE A 431 -7.94 -21.76 -12.34
CA ILE A 431 -8.17 -20.41 -12.88
C ILE A 431 -9.37 -19.75 -12.19
N GLY A 432 -10.50 -20.45 -12.09
CA GLY A 432 -11.75 -19.90 -11.54
C GLY A 432 -11.63 -19.53 -10.05
N TYR A 433 -11.00 -20.39 -9.26
CA TYR A 433 -10.84 -20.18 -7.81
C TYR A 433 -9.91 -19.01 -7.50
N LEU A 434 -8.79 -18.92 -8.21
CA LEU A 434 -7.84 -17.83 -8.08
C LEU A 434 -8.44 -16.51 -8.56
N LEU A 435 -9.13 -16.51 -9.70
CA LEU A 435 -9.80 -15.34 -10.24
C LEU A 435 -10.82 -14.78 -9.24
N LEU A 436 -11.63 -15.64 -8.61
CA LEU A 436 -12.65 -15.23 -7.67
C LEU A 436 -12.03 -14.57 -6.43
N ALA A 437 -10.96 -15.15 -5.87
CA ALA A 437 -10.23 -14.55 -4.76
C ALA A 437 -9.63 -13.19 -5.15
N GLY A 438 -9.05 -13.10 -6.35
CA GLY A 438 -8.50 -11.86 -6.90
C GLY A 438 -9.54 -10.76 -7.06
N LEU A 439 -10.72 -11.08 -7.60
CA LEU A 439 -11.86 -10.16 -7.70
C LEU A 439 -12.25 -9.64 -6.30
N GLY A 440 -12.29 -10.52 -5.29
CA GLY A 440 -12.59 -10.15 -3.90
C GLY A 440 -11.60 -9.13 -3.33
N VAL A 441 -10.30 -9.37 -3.47
CA VAL A 441 -9.27 -8.44 -3.00
C VAL A 441 -9.32 -7.13 -3.78
N GLY A 442 -9.46 -7.20 -5.11
CA GLY A 442 -9.56 -6.03 -5.98
C GLY A 442 -10.70 -5.09 -5.62
N CYS A 443 -11.85 -5.63 -5.16
CA CYS A 443 -12.95 -4.83 -4.62
C CYS A 443 -12.55 -3.98 -3.42
N MET A 444 -11.63 -4.45 -2.58
CA MET A 444 -11.44 -3.87 -1.25
C MET A 444 -10.14 -3.08 -1.11
N ILE A 445 -9.09 -3.42 -1.87
CA ILE A 445 -7.72 -2.91 -1.63
C ILE A 445 -7.63 -1.39 -1.71
N GLN A 446 -8.32 -0.75 -2.65
CA GLN A 446 -8.34 0.70 -2.78
C GLN A 446 -9.47 1.34 -1.94
N ILE A 447 -10.57 0.62 -1.81
CA ILE A 447 -11.76 1.10 -1.12
C ILE A 447 -11.51 1.39 0.35
N ARG A 448 -10.71 0.55 1.04
CA ARG A 448 -10.31 0.81 2.42
C ARG A 448 -9.54 2.13 2.58
N THR A 449 -8.64 2.43 1.63
CA THR A 449 -7.85 3.67 1.64
C THR A 449 -8.74 4.88 1.43
N ILE A 450 -9.66 4.83 0.45
CA ILE A 450 -10.65 5.89 0.21
C ILE A 450 -11.55 6.07 1.43
N GLY A 451 -12.02 4.98 2.01
CA GLY A 451 -12.86 5.01 3.21
C GLY A 451 -12.16 5.64 4.42
N ILE A 452 -10.87 5.32 4.65
CA ILE A 452 -10.07 5.95 5.70
C ILE A 452 -9.90 7.44 5.44
N GLN A 453 -9.51 7.83 4.22
CA GLN A 453 -9.35 9.23 3.83
C GLN A 453 -10.65 10.03 3.96
N ALA A 454 -11.81 9.39 3.74
CA ALA A 454 -13.12 9.99 3.96
C ALA A 454 -13.52 10.12 5.44
N SER A 455 -12.89 9.35 6.31
CA SER A 455 -13.29 9.21 7.72
C SER A 455 -12.48 10.07 8.68
N VAL A 456 -11.39 10.68 8.21
CA VAL A 456 -10.51 11.56 8.99
C VAL A 456 -10.62 13.00 8.52
N SER A 457 -10.14 13.95 9.34
CA SER A 457 -9.96 15.34 8.93
C SER A 457 -8.87 15.47 7.85
N PRO A 458 -8.91 16.52 7.00
CA PRO A 458 -7.89 16.74 5.97
C PRO A 458 -6.45 16.72 6.50
N HIS A 459 -6.23 17.27 7.69
CA HIS A 459 -4.93 17.28 8.36
C HIS A 459 -4.38 15.85 8.63
N ASN A 460 -5.24 14.88 8.90
CA ASN A 460 -4.85 13.52 9.27
C ASN A 460 -4.83 12.55 8.06
N ILE A 461 -5.11 12.99 6.84
CA ILE A 461 -5.19 12.11 5.65
C ILE A 461 -3.86 11.38 5.40
N ALA A 462 -2.73 12.08 5.53
CA ALA A 462 -1.42 11.49 5.28
C ALA A 462 -1.10 10.40 6.30
N VAL A 463 -1.27 10.68 7.60
CA VAL A 463 -1.03 9.71 8.67
C VAL A 463 -2.01 8.54 8.60
N ALA A 464 -3.29 8.79 8.30
CA ALA A 464 -4.29 7.74 8.17
C ALA A 464 -4.01 6.80 6.98
N THR A 465 -3.53 7.37 5.86
CA THR A 465 -3.16 6.60 4.66
C THR A 465 -1.93 5.74 4.92
N SER A 466 -0.88 6.29 5.51
CA SER A 466 0.33 5.54 5.87
C SER A 466 0.05 4.47 6.93
N SER A 467 -0.78 4.76 7.93
CA SER A 467 -1.26 3.76 8.91
C SER A 467 -2.03 2.62 8.23
N SER A 468 -2.88 2.91 7.23
CA SER A 468 -3.58 1.87 6.47
C SER A 468 -2.62 0.94 5.72
N THR A 469 -1.57 1.50 5.12
CA THR A 469 -0.52 0.72 4.45
C THR A 469 0.27 -0.12 5.45
N PHE A 470 0.61 0.46 6.60
CA PHE A 470 1.27 -0.24 7.70
C PHE A 470 0.47 -1.44 8.19
N PHE A 471 -0.81 -1.26 8.53
CA PHE A 471 -1.66 -2.36 9.01
C PHE A 471 -1.85 -3.45 7.96
N GLN A 472 -1.91 -3.10 6.67
CA GLN A 472 -1.94 -4.10 5.59
C GLN A 472 -0.65 -4.90 5.53
N SER A 473 0.51 -4.26 5.58
CA SER A 473 1.81 -4.95 5.51
C SER A 473 2.05 -5.81 6.74
N LEU A 474 1.68 -5.30 7.93
CA LEU A 474 1.74 -6.04 9.19
C LEU A 474 0.83 -7.28 9.15
N GLY A 475 -0.40 -7.11 8.68
CA GLY A 475 -1.34 -8.21 8.47
C GLY A 475 -0.77 -9.23 7.50
N GLY A 476 -0.19 -8.78 6.39
CA GLY A 476 0.45 -9.66 5.41
C GLY A 476 1.55 -10.52 6.01
N SER A 477 2.45 -9.93 6.78
CA SER A 477 3.54 -10.66 7.45
C SER A 477 3.00 -11.70 8.44
N ILE A 478 1.99 -11.34 9.21
CA ILE A 478 1.35 -12.26 10.16
C ILE A 478 0.57 -13.37 9.43
N GLY A 479 -0.13 -13.05 8.35
CA GLY A 479 -0.87 -14.00 7.54
C GLY A 479 0.05 -15.07 6.92
N VAL A 480 1.18 -14.65 6.34
CA VAL A 480 2.21 -15.56 5.82
C VAL A 480 2.75 -16.49 6.94
N ALA A 481 3.03 -15.93 8.12
CA ALA A 481 3.50 -16.72 9.26
C ALA A 481 2.47 -17.75 9.74
N ILE A 482 1.18 -17.38 9.82
CA ILE A 482 0.10 -18.30 10.19
C ILE A 482 -0.02 -19.44 9.18
N VAL A 483 -0.11 -19.12 7.89
CA VAL A 483 -0.25 -20.12 6.82
C VAL A 483 0.97 -21.03 6.78
N GLY A 484 2.19 -20.49 6.90
CA GLY A 484 3.44 -21.25 6.92
C GLY A 484 3.56 -22.18 8.12
N THR A 485 3.16 -21.71 9.31
CA THR A 485 3.17 -22.55 10.51
C THR A 485 2.22 -23.73 10.39
N ILE A 486 0.99 -23.49 9.92
CA ILE A 486 0.01 -24.55 9.71
C ILE A 486 0.51 -25.53 8.65
N PHE A 487 1.06 -25.01 7.54
CA PHE A 487 1.66 -25.83 6.49
C PHE A 487 2.73 -26.78 7.05
N ASN A 488 3.71 -26.25 7.77
CA ASN A 488 4.79 -27.04 8.33
C ASN A 488 4.29 -28.11 9.33
N ASN A 489 3.36 -27.73 10.22
CA ASN A 489 2.82 -28.65 11.22
C ASN A 489 2.00 -29.78 10.58
N VAL A 490 1.16 -29.46 9.59
CA VAL A 490 0.37 -30.47 8.89
C VAL A 490 1.27 -31.37 8.05
N LEU A 491 2.25 -30.81 7.33
CA LEU A 491 3.19 -31.59 6.55
C LEU A 491 3.97 -32.59 7.43
N GLN A 492 4.46 -32.13 8.59
CA GLN A 492 5.14 -33.01 9.56
C GLN A 492 4.21 -34.08 10.14
N SER A 493 2.94 -33.76 10.37
CA SER A 493 1.98 -34.75 10.89
C SER A 493 1.61 -35.81 9.84
N GLN A 494 1.60 -35.45 8.55
CA GLN A 494 1.25 -36.38 7.47
C GLN A 494 2.43 -37.27 7.04
N LEU A 495 3.63 -36.68 6.94
CA LEU A 495 4.80 -37.38 6.40
C LEU A 495 5.80 -37.85 7.48
N GLY A 496 5.63 -37.39 8.70
CA GLY A 496 6.65 -37.51 9.76
C GLY A 496 7.75 -36.44 9.60
N PRO A 497 8.46 -36.09 10.69
CA PRO A 497 9.38 -34.97 10.72
C PRO A 497 10.58 -35.12 9.77
N GLU A 498 11.12 -36.34 9.65
CA GLU A 498 12.31 -36.62 8.84
C GLU A 498 11.99 -36.48 7.32
N LEU A 499 10.91 -37.11 6.84
CA LEU A 499 10.52 -37.06 5.44
C LEU A 499 10.04 -35.66 5.07
N ALA A 500 9.24 -35.02 5.94
CA ALA A 500 8.80 -33.64 5.71
C ALA A 500 9.99 -32.69 5.55
N LYS A 501 11.01 -32.80 6.38
CA LYS A 501 12.24 -32.01 6.29
C LYS A 501 13.02 -32.33 5.00
N ALA A 502 13.16 -33.59 4.65
CA ALA A 502 13.88 -34.04 3.46
C ALA A 502 13.24 -33.49 2.16
N VAL A 503 11.90 -33.60 2.01
CA VAL A 503 11.19 -33.12 0.82
C VAL A 503 11.10 -31.60 0.76
N SER A 504 11.07 -30.91 1.90
CA SER A 504 11.09 -29.43 1.94
C SER A 504 12.48 -28.87 1.59
N SER A 505 13.56 -29.56 1.96
CA SER A 505 14.92 -29.13 1.64
C SER A 505 15.36 -29.49 0.23
N ASN A 506 14.82 -30.56 -0.35
CA ASN A 506 15.13 -30.99 -1.72
C ASN A 506 13.85 -31.43 -2.47
N PRO A 507 13.07 -30.48 -2.99
CA PRO A 507 11.85 -30.76 -3.74
C PRO A 507 12.08 -31.61 -5.00
N ASP A 508 13.24 -31.48 -5.66
CA ASP A 508 13.56 -32.27 -6.86
C ASP A 508 13.74 -33.76 -6.55
N GLY A 509 14.08 -34.10 -5.33
CA GLY A 509 14.15 -35.49 -4.87
C GLY A 509 12.84 -36.27 -5.02
N ILE A 510 11.71 -35.56 -5.02
CA ILE A 510 10.37 -36.17 -5.20
C ILE A 510 10.25 -36.85 -6.57
N LYS A 511 10.92 -36.32 -7.61
CA LYS A 511 10.91 -36.88 -8.97
C LYS A 511 11.59 -38.25 -9.07
N HIS A 512 12.50 -38.55 -8.13
CA HIS A 512 13.27 -39.79 -8.09
C HIS A 512 12.71 -40.84 -7.12
N MET A 513 11.59 -40.53 -6.42
CA MET A 513 10.90 -41.46 -5.52
C MET A 513 10.10 -42.52 -6.32
N SER A 514 9.86 -43.67 -5.68
CA SER A 514 8.92 -44.64 -6.23
C SER A 514 7.50 -44.06 -6.31
N GLU A 515 6.68 -44.52 -7.25
CA GLU A 515 5.33 -43.99 -7.47
C GLU A 515 4.48 -44.00 -6.20
N ALA A 516 4.56 -45.08 -5.39
CA ALA A 516 3.85 -45.17 -4.13
C ALA A 516 4.32 -44.12 -3.10
N GLN A 517 5.62 -43.89 -2.97
CA GLN A 517 6.18 -42.87 -2.08
C GLN A 517 5.84 -41.46 -2.55
N ARG A 518 5.92 -41.24 -3.86
CA ARG A 518 5.59 -39.96 -4.47
C ARG A 518 4.12 -39.57 -4.20
N ASN A 519 3.18 -40.51 -4.36
CA ASN A 519 1.76 -40.26 -4.09
C ASN A 519 1.53 -39.89 -2.62
N VAL A 520 2.14 -40.58 -1.68
CA VAL A 520 2.05 -40.23 -0.24
C VAL A 520 2.58 -38.83 0.03
N VAL A 521 3.69 -38.45 -0.60
CA VAL A 521 4.27 -37.10 -0.44
C VAL A 521 3.35 -36.03 -1.05
N LEU A 522 2.80 -36.27 -2.25
CA LEU A 522 1.88 -35.33 -2.92
C LEU A 522 0.57 -35.16 -2.13
N ASP A 523 0.03 -36.24 -1.57
CA ASP A 523 -1.14 -36.18 -0.69
C ASP A 523 -0.85 -35.39 0.58
N GLY A 524 0.34 -35.59 1.17
CA GLY A 524 0.82 -34.82 2.33
C GLY A 524 0.92 -33.31 2.01
N PHE A 525 1.48 -32.94 0.87
CA PHE A 525 1.53 -31.54 0.42
C PHE A 525 0.13 -30.97 0.16
N THR A 526 -0.73 -31.71 -0.51
CA THR A 526 -2.11 -31.31 -0.78
C THR A 526 -2.89 -31.05 0.50
N ALA A 527 -2.77 -31.93 1.49
CA ALA A 527 -3.39 -31.76 2.80
C ALA A 527 -2.83 -30.56 3.56
N ALA A 528 -1.49 -30.35 3.49
CA ALA A 528 -0.83 -29.23 4.12
C ALA A 528 -1.26 -27.88 3.53
N PHE A 529 -1.25 -27.74 2.20
CA PHE A 529 -1.72 -26.53 1.53
C PHE A 529 -3.22 -26.29 1.78
N GLY A 530 -4.06 -27.30 1.59
CA GLY A 530 -5.50 -27.17 1.79
C GLY A 530 -5.86 -26.74 3.20
N THR A 531 -5.23 -27.33 4.22
CA THR A 531 -5.46 -26.95 5.63
C THR A 531 -4.93 -25.55 5.94
N SER A 532 -3.78 -25.17 5.38
CA SER A 532 -3.19 -23.84 5.56
C SER A 532 -4.07 -22.75 4.94
N TYR A 533 -4.61 -22.97 3.75
CA TYR A 533 -5.51 -22.00 3.11
C TYR A 533 -6.84 -21.86 3.85
N LYS A 534 -7.32 -22.89 4.56
CA LYS A 534 -8.51 -22.78 5.43
C LYS A 534 -8.33 -21.72 6.51
N ALA A 535 -7.11 -21.46 6.97
CA ALA A 535 -6.85 -20.40 7.95
C ALA A 535 -7.15 -19.00 7.44
N THR A 536 -7.12 -18.79 6.13
CA THR A 536 -7.45 -17.47 5.52
C THR A 536 -8.95 -17.22 5.44
N ILE A 537 -9.78 -18.26 5.51
CA ILE A 537 -11.25 -18.17 5.42
C ILE A 537 -11.84 -17.30 6.55
N PRO A 538 -11.57 -17.59 7.84
CA PRO A 538 -12.11 -16.76 8.92
C PRO A 538 -11.59 -15.31 8.84
N LEU A 539 -10.34 -15.08 8.40
CA LEU A 539 -9.80 -13.74 8.23
C LEU A 539 -10.60 -12.95 7.18
N ALA A 540 -10.92 -13.58 6.05
CA ALA A 540 -11.73 -12.97 5.00
C ALA A 540 -13.20 -12.77 5.46
N ALA A 541 -13.79 -13.73 6.18
CA ALA A 541 -15.15 -13.64 6.69
C ALA A 541 -15.32 -12.53 7.76
N ILE A 542 -14.33 -12.32 8.61
CA ILE A 542 -14.36 -11.25 9.63
C ILE A 542 -14.42 -9.87 8.96
N ILE A 543 -13.84 -9.68 7.76
CA ILE A 543 -13.97 -8.43 7.01
C ILE A 543 -15.44 -8.08 6.77
N PHE A 544 -16.27 -9.06 6.43
CA PHE A 544 -17.70 -8.86 6.25
C PHE A 544 -18.37 -8.32 7.52
N LEU A 545 -18.03 -8.86 8.68
CA LEU A 545 -18.57 -8.40 9.96
C LEU A 545 -18.08 -6.99 10.31
N VAL A 546 -16.79 -6.72 10.11
CA VAL A 546 -16.20 -5.41 10.38
C VAL A 546 -16.76 -4.33 9.45
N ALA A 547 -17.12 -4.67 8.22
CA ALA A 547 -17.72 -3.73 7.26
C ALA A 547 -19.05 -3.11 7.75
N PHE A 548 -19.79 -3.74 8.66
CA PHE A 548 -20.99 -3.14 9.25
C PHE A 548 -20.68 -1.89 10.07
N VAL A 549 -19.54 -1.87 10.77
CA VAL A 549 -19.09 -0.74 11.60
C VAL A 549 -18.71 0.48 10.75
N VAL A 550 -18.28 0.26 9.51
CA VAL A 550 -17.89 1.34 8.61
C VAL A 550 -19.10 2.18 8.23
N LYS A 551 -19.05 3.48 8.51
CA LYS A 551 -20.09 4.43 8.10
C LYS A 551 -19.79 4.96 6.71
N GLN A 552 -20.79 4.85 5.80
CA GLN A 552 -20.72 5.49 4.49
C GLN A 552 -20.80 7.01 4.68
N LYS A 553 -19.79 7.73 4.26
CA LYS A 553 -19.88 9.18 4.08
C LYS A 553 -20.15 9.46 2.61
N PRO A 554 -21.20 10.27 2.29
CA PRO A 554 -21.39 10.70 0.92
C PRO A 554 -20.14 11.49 0.50
N PRO A 555 -19.71 11.41 -0.76
CA PRO A 555 -18.74 12.36 -1.27
C PRO A 555 -19.40 13.73 -1.04
N THR A 556 -18.73 14.63 -0.33
CA THR A 556 -19.16 16.02 -0.24
C THR A 556 -19.16 16.59 -1.66
N ALA A 557 -20.26 16.35 -2.35
CA ALA A 557 -20.56 16.95 -3.62
C ALA A 557 -21.06 18.34 -3.26
N LYS A 558 -20.17 19.28 -3.30
CA LYS A 558 -20.35 20.69 -3.61
C LYS A 558 -19.13 21.45 -3.12
N LEU A 559 -18.01 21.23 -3.73
CA LEU A 559 -17.19 22.39 -4.07
C LEU A 559 -17.99 23.07 -5.18
N ASP A 560 -18.65 24.15 -4.82
CA ASP A 560 -19.47 24.91 -5.73
C ASP A 560 -18.70 25.22 -7.01
N THR A 561 -19.18 24.66 -8.11
CA THR A 561 -18.82 25.08 -9.47
C THR A 561 -19.38 26.48 -9.78
N SER A 562 -19.99 27.17 -8.82
CA SER A 562 -20.53 28.51 -8.98
C SER A 562 -19.50 29.65 -8.97
N VAL A 563 -18.22 29.36 -8.65
CA VAL A 563 -17.14 30.38 -8.68
C VAL A 563 -16.30 30.34 -9.99
N ALA A 564 -16.68 29.52 -10.95
CA ALA A 564 -15.99 29.43 -12.25
C ALA A 564 -16.60 30.31 -13.36
N LEU A 565 -17.55 31.18 -13.01
CA LEU A 565 -18.23 32.07 -13.97
C LEU A 565 -18.36 33.52 -13.42
N GLU A 566 -17.29 34.08 -12.86
CA GLU A 566 -17.10 35.54 -12.79
C GLU A 566 -15.69 35.91 -13.24
#